data_d58ff9f043fae1f89fbfc5ae1290b529
#
_entry.id   d58ff9f043fae1f89fbfc5ae1290b529
#
_cell.length_a   1.000
_cell.length_b   1.000
_cell.length_c   1.000
_cell.angle_alpha   90.00
_cell.angle_beta   90.00
_cell.angle_gamma   90.00
#
_symmetry.space_group_name_H-M   'P 1'
#
loop_
_entity.id
_entity.type
_entity.pdbx_description
1 polymer ?
#
loop_
_entity_poly.entity_id
_entity_poly.type
_entity_poly.pdbx_seq_one_letter_code
_entity_poly.pdbx_strand_id
1 'polypeptide(L)'
;MENRPRRPRRKKQSNSVQDILSRLKQSPVAYNAVLIVAVLVVILLVSSIAMSVITRHGTHRAVPDFTGLKLSDVEYQAKKGGFKIIINDSLFVPAYEGGIVLDQLPKSGAEVKAGRKVYVTINSFRQKMVKVPYVAGRSLRQAKNMLEVAGLGITELVYEEDIATNYVLAQVVEGKEMTDKSEGELEMGSGVVLKVGVEPENNTTIVPKAIGQSLQSAKSRLWEQGLNVGKVNFDEGINLLNQKDARVYRQSINHNATASLGAVVDLWLTLDVEAVDKSSKASDKQARELEEERLKAEQELRDSLEQAEVAGRNVVFEALQESSQSNETITETDEDEFF
;
A
#
# COMPACT_ATOMS: atom_id res chain seq x y z
N MET A 1 8.71 110.00 -27.11
CA MET A 1 7.95 109.58 -25.90
C MET A 1 6.78 108.77 -26.40
N GLU A 2 6.89 107.43 -26.38
CA GLU A 2 5.94 106.50 -27.02
C GLU A 2 5.10 105.81 -25.94
N ASN A 3 3.82 106.12 -25.95
CA ASN A 3 2.84 105.67 -24.96
C ASN A 3 2.29 104.30 -25.40
N ARG A 4 2.77 103.11 -24.81
CA ARG A 4 2.21 101.82 -25.07
C ARG A 4 1.03 101.48 -24.16
N PRO A 5 -0.11 101.09 -24.69
CA PRO A 5 -1.31 100.73 -23.91
C PRO A 5 -1.12 99.39 -23.14
N ARG A 6 -1.46 99.42 -21.83
CA ARG A 6 -1.43 98.20 -20.95
C ARG A 6 -2.57 97.24 -21.36
N ARG A 7 -2.22 95.96 -21.66
CA ARG A 7 -3.17 94.85 -21.89
C ARG A 7 -3.96 94.59 -20.59
N PRO A 8 -5.29 94.34 -20.68
CA PRO A 8 -6.09 94.00 -19.49
C PRO A 8 -5.77 92.61 -18.99
N ARG A 9 -5.57 92.41 -17.67
CA ARG A 9 -5.42 91.17 -16.95
C ARG A 9 -6.71 90.39 -17.06
N ARG A 10 -6.70 89.16 -17.74
CA ARG A 10 -7.78 88.16 -17.70
C ARG A 10 -7.96 87.71 -16.25
N LYS A 11 -9.08 88.06 -15.61
CA LYS A 11 -9.54 87.45 -14.34
C LYS A 11 -9.74 85.95 -14.54
N LYS A 12 -9.01 85.14 -13.79
CA LYS A 12 -9.21 83.66 -13.65
C LYS A 12 -10.57 83.51 -12.97
N GLN A 13 -11.57 83.09 -13.73
CA GLN A 13 -12.85 82.69 -13.15
C GLN A 13 -12.64 81.45 -12.28
N SER A 14 -12.74 81.63 -10.97
CA SER A 14 -12.86 80.49 -10.03
C SER A 14 -14.27 79.99 -10.16
N ASN A 15 -14.42 78.84 -10.85
CA ASN A 15 -15.68 78.09 -10.83
C ASN A 15 -15.91 77.65 -9.39
N SER A 16 -16.58 78.41 -8.59
CA SER A 16 -16.98 77.98 -7.28
C SER A 16 -18.04 76.95 -7.36
N VAL A 17 -18.01 75.89 -6.55
CA VAL A 17 -19.02 74.82 -6.46
C VAL A 17 -20.43 75.43 -6.36
N GLN A 18 -20.57 76.67 -5.80
CA GLN A 18 -21.82 77.40 -5.69
C GLN A 18 -22.36 77.84 -7.03
N ASP A 19 -21.51 78.24 -8.02
CA ASP A 19 -21.96 78.67 -9.37
C ASP A 19 -22.43 77.47 -10.19
N ILE A 20 -21.81 76.33 -9.96
CA ILE A 20 -22.24 75.01 -10.61
C ILE A 20 -23.61 74.61 -10.04
N LEU A 21 -23.76 74.66 -8.70
CA LEU A 21 -25.04 74.29 -8.03
C LEU A 21 -26.19 75.30 -8.42
N SER A 22 -25.95 76.59 -8.62
CA SER A 22 -26.95 77.59 -9.01
C SER A 22 -27.43 77.33 -10.46
N ARG A 23 -26.54 76.97 -11.39
CA ARG A 23 -26.88 76.61 -12.77
C ARG A 23 -27.65 75.28 -12.87
N LEU A 24 -27.32 74.30 -12.01
CA LEU A 24 -28.06 73.03 -11.94
C LEU A 24 -29.47 73.20 -11.39
N LYS A 25 -29.72 74.15 -10.50
CA LYS A 25 -31.06 74.43 -9.99
C LYS A 25 -32.00 75.09 -11.02
N GLN A 26 -31.50 75.70 -12.11
CA GLN A 26 -32.29 76.28 -13.16
C GLN A 26 -32.93 75.27 -14.15
N SER A 27 -32.44 74.01 -14.17
CA SER A 27 -33.07 72.95 -14.92
C SER A 27 -33.49 71.78 -13.99
N PRO A 28 -34.80 71.59 -13.76
CA PRO A 28 -35.27 70.55 -12.81
C PRO A 28 -34.87 69.14 -13.22
N VAL A 29 -34.69 68.86 -14.50
CA VAL A 29 -34.25 67.58 -15.01
C VAL A 29 -32.77 67.28 -14.63
N ALA A 30 -31.87 68.27 -14.80
CA ALA A 30 -30.48 68.18 -14.47
C ALA A 30 -30.25 68.02 -12.96
N TYR A 31 -31.03 68.76 -12.14
CA TYR A 31 -30.99 68.65 -10.69
C TYR A 31 -31.39 67.28 -10.20
N ASN A 32 -32.51 66.71 -10.71
CA ASN A 32 -32.98 65.40 -10.36
C ASN A 32 -32.00 64.32 -10.82
N ALA A 33 -31.38 64.45 -11.99
CA ALA A 33 -30.37 63.52 -12.49
C ALA A 33 -29.13 63.47 -11.55
N VAL A 34 -28.62 64.65 -11.11
CA VAL A 34 -27.50 64.73 -10.17
C VAL A 34 -27.90 64.17 -8.82
N LEU A 35 -29.13 64.39 -8.35
CA LEU A 35 -29.62 63.85 -7.08
C LEU A 35 -29.73 62.32 -7.13
N ILE A 36 -30.23 61.77 -8.25
CA ILE A 36 -30.28 60.29 -8.47
C ILE A 36 -28.84 59.71 -8.44
N VAL A 37 -27.90 60.31 -9.16
CA VAL A 37 -26.49 59.88 -9.14
C VAL A 37 -25.88 59.98 -7.74
N ALA A 38 -26.14 61.06 -7.00
CA ALA A 38 -25.67 61.22 -5.64
C ALA A 38 -26.24 60.14 -4.71
N VAL A 39 -27.54 59.82 -4.81
CA VAL A 39 -28.17 58.76 -4.04
C VAL A 39 -27.59 57.38 -4.42
N LEU A 40 -27.36 57.09 -5.69
CA LEU A 40 -26.72 55.87 -6.14
C LEU A 40 -25.29 55.71 -5.57
N VAL A 41 -24.51 56.81 -5.59
CA VAL A 41 -23.14 56.81 -4.97
C VAL A 41 -23.20 56.54 -3.48
N VAL A 42 -24.16 57.14 -2.78
CA VAL A 42 -24.34 56.90 -1.33
C VAL A 42 -24.73 55.47 -1.07
N ILE A 43 -25.65 54.90 -1.86
CA ILE A 43 -26.03 53.48 -1.73
C ILE A 43 -24.85 52.57 -1.99
N LEU A 44 -24.03 52.82 -3.01
CA LEU A 44 -22.81 52.05 -3.28
C LEU A 44 -21.79 52.14 -2.15
N LEU A 45 -21.58 53.32 -1.58
CA LEU A 45 -20.68 53.53 -0.44
C LEU A 45 -21.17 52.76 0.80
N VAL A 46 -22.44 52.92 1.15
CA VAL A 46 -23.06 52.21 2.28
C VAL A 46 -23.00 50.71 2.07
N SER A 47 -23.32 50.22 0.87
CA SER A 47 -23.23 48.80 0.51
C SER A 47 -21.78 48.30 0.62
N SER A 48 -20.81 49.05 0.13
CA SER A 48 -19.37 48.69 0.22
C SER A 48 -18.89 48.62 1.69
N ILE A 49 -19.28 49.59 2.52
CA ILE A 49 -18.94 49.58 3.96
C ILE A 49 -19.62 48.41 4.66
N ALA A 50 -20.94 48.22 4.41
CA ALA A 50 -21.69 47.11 4.98
C ALA A 50 -21.08 45.76 4.60
N MET A 51 -20.72 45.60 3.31
CA MET A 51 -20.07 44.38 2.80
C MET A 51 -18.70 44.15 3.44
N SER A 52 -17.89 45.21 3.61
CA SER A 52 -16.57 45.14 4.29
C SER A 52 -16.70 44.69 5.74
N VAL A 53 -17.71 45.16 6.45
CA VAL A 53 -17.96 44.77 7.85
C VAL A 53 -18.49 43.36 7.95
N ILE A 54 -19.49 43.00 7.12
CA ILE A 54 -20.10 41.66 7.13
C ILE A 54 -19.11 40.61 6.70
N THR A 55 -18.31 40.84 5.64
CA THR A 55 -17.35 39.88 5.12
C THR A 55 -16.02 39.85 5.87
N ARG A 56 -15.83 40.77 6.84
CA ARG A 56 -14.55 40.92 7.58
C ARG A 56 -13.37 40.94 6.60
N HIS A 57 -13.46 41.75 5.58
CA HIS A 57 -12.45 41.85 4.52
C HIS A 57 -11.12 42.33 5.12
N GLY A 58 -10.01 41.58 4.83
CA GLY A 58 -8.66 41.93 5.30
C GLY A 58 -8.23 41.32 6.64
N THR A 59 -9.09 40.54 7.34
CA THR A 59 -8.66 39.82 8.56
C THR A 59 -8.24 38.40 8.20
N HIS A 60 -6.97 38.20 7.83
CA HIS A 60 -6.38 36.89 7.63
C HIS A 60 -5.58 36.49 8.87
N ARG A 61 -5.58 35.20 9.17
CA ARG A 61 -4.75 34.58 10.22
C ARG A 61 -4.04 33.38 9.64
N ALA A 62 -2.76 33.24 9.91
CA ALA A 62 -2.02 32.03 9.58
C ALA A 62 -2.48 30.87 10.49
N VAL A 63 -2.71 29.72 9.89
CA VAL A 63 -3.05 28.49 10.63
C VAL A 63 -1.79 28.00 11.34
N PRO A 64 -1.83 27.77 12.67
CA PRO A 64 -0.71 27.19 13.40
C PRO A 64 -0.43 25.76 12.94
N ASP A 65 0.75 25.24 13.27
CA ASP A 65 1.05 23.83 13.11
C ASP A 65 0.50 23.05 14.30
N PHE A 66 -0.43 22.16 14.03
CA PHE A 66 -1.05 21.27 15.00
C PHE A 66 -0.53 19.84 14.89
N THR A 67 0.29 19.51 13.86
CA THR A 67 0.81 18.17 13.66
C THR A 67 1.76 17.77 14.80
N GLY A 68 1.65 16.54 15.25
CA GLY A 68 2.43 16.01 16.37
C GLY A 68 1.94 16.41 17.76
N LEU A 69 0.93 17.29 17.89
CA LEU A 69 0.37 17.69 19.17
C LEU A 69 -0.80 16.78 19.59
N LYS A 70 -1.05 16.70 20.91
CA LYS A 70 -2.24 16.02 21.45
C LYS A 70 -3.48 16.85 21.13
N LEU A 71 -4.58 16.19 20.84
CA LEU A 71 -5.85 16.83 20.48
C LEU A 71 -6.31 17.86 21.53
N SER A 72 -6.13 17.58 22.83
CA SER A 72 -6.43 18.51 23.92
C SER A 72 -5.67 19.84 23.82
N ASP A 73 -4.41 19.78 23.46
CA ASP A 73 -3.54 20.95 23.33
C ASP A 73 -3.89 21.75 22.06
N VAL A 74 -4.21 21.01 20.98
CA VAL A 74 -4.68 21.59 19.72
C VAL A 74 -6.01 22.33 19.91
N GLU A 75 -6.97 21.76 20.61
CA GLU A 75 -8.25 22.41 20.91
C GLU A 75 -8.05 23.70 21.73
N TYR A 76 -7.17 23.65 22.73
CA TYR A 76 -6.85 24.82 23.52
C TYR A 76 -6.19 25.93 22.69
N GLN A 77 -5.15 25.58 21.89
CA GLN A 77 -4.44 26.54 21.05
C GLN A 77 -5.35 27.12 19.95
N ALA A 78 -6.15 26.27 19.32
CA ALA A 78 -7.09 26.68 18.29
C ALA A 78 -8.16 27.63 18.83
N LYS A 79 -8.70 27.38 20.01
CA LYS A 79 -9.66 28.27 20.66
C LYS A 79 -9.04 29.65 20.94
N LYS A 80 -7.80 29.69 21.42
CA LYS A 80 -7.05 30.94 21.65
C LYS A 80 -6.76 31.66 20.33
N GLY A 81 -6.46 30.93 19.26
CA GLY A 81 -6.22 31.47 17.92
C GLY A 81 -7.50 31.83 17.14
N GLY A 82 -8.68 31.52 17.67
CA GLY A 82 -9.96 31.78 17.01
C GLY A 82 -10.25 30.83 15.85
N PHE A 83 -9.72 29.62 15.90
CA PHE A 83 -10.03 28.51 14.98
C PHE A 83 -11.01 27.51 15.60
N LYS A 84 -11.69 26.74 14.77
CA LYS A 84 -12.55 25.64 15.19
C LYS A 84 -11.95 24.33 14.67
N ILE A 85 -11.57 23.44 15.58
CA ILE A 85 -11.08 22.10 15.22
C ILE A 85 -12.25 21.18 14.93
N ILE A 86 -12.10 20.37 13.88
CA ILE A 86 -13.03 19.27 13.52
C ILE A 86 -12.18 18.05 13.20
N ILE A 87 -12.42 16.98 13.93
CA ILE A 87 -11.86 15.67 13.59
C ILE A 87 -12.59 15.18 12.34
N ASN A 88 -11.84 15.04 11.25
CA ASN A 88 -12.35 14.58 9.95
C ASN A 88 -12.17 13.08 9.78
N ASP A 89 -11.05 12.55 10.29
CA ASP A 89 -10.68 11.14 10.15
C ASP A 89 -9.78 10.70 11.30
N SER A 90 -9.67 9.38 11.48
CA SER A 90 -8.74 8.76 12.42
C SER A 90 -8.06 7.56 11.77
N LEU A 91 -6.73 7.53 11.85
CA LEU A 91 -5.89 6.43 11.37
C LEU A 91 -5.13 5.84 12.54
N PHE A 92 -4.93 4.55 12.55
CA PHE A 92 -4.07 3.93 13.54
C PHE A 92 -2.63 3.84 13.01
N VAL A 93 -1.72 4.57 13.63
CA VAL A 93 -0.28 4.53 13.38
C VAL A 93 0.41 4.16 14.67
N PRO A 94 0.99 2.95 14.78
CA PRO A 94 1.59 2.45 16.03
C PRO A 94 2.73 3.31 16.59
N ALA A 95 3.35 4.17 15.75
CA ALA A 95 4.42 5.08 16.14
C ALA A 95 3.97 6.25 17.04
N TYR A 96 2.68 6.53 17.09
CA TYR A 96 2.13 7.68 17.82
C TYR A 96 1.12 7.22 18.87
N GLU A 97 1.06 7.97 19.97
CA GLU A 97 -0.01 7.80 20.96
C GLU A 97 -1.36 8.13 20.34
N GLY A 98 -2.42 7.48 20.83
CA GLY A 98 -3.80 7.83 20.45
C GLY A 98 -4.11 9.30 20.73
N GLY A 99 -4.83 9.95 19.80
CA GLY A 99 -5.21 11.36 19.90
C GLY A 99 -4.13 12.35 19.47
N ILE A 100 -2.98 11.92 18.94
CA ILE A 100 -2.00 12.79 18.28
C ILE A 100 -2.55 13.22 16.93
N VAL A 101 -2.42 14.49 16.57
CA VAL A 101 -2.76 15.00 15.24
C VAL A 101 -1.70 14.57 14.23
N LEU A 102 -2.11 13.80 13.23
CA LEU A 102 -1.25 13.27 12.16
C LEU A 102 -1.19 14.21 10.95
N ASP A 103 -2.31 14.85 10.64
CA ASP A 103 -2.43 15.79 9.53
C ASP A 103 -3.49 16.84 9.78
N GLN A 104 -3.39 17.97 9.07
CA GLN A 104 -4.34 19.08 9.18
C GLN A 104 -4.66 19.71 7.82
N LEU A 105 -5.89 20.19 7.69
CA LEU A 105 -6.34 20.96 6.54
C LEU A 105 -7.18 22.18 7.00
N PRO A 106 -6.80 23.43 6.70
CA PRO A 106 -5.65 23.87 5.89
C PRO A 106 -4.29 23.56 6.53
N LYS A 107 -3.26 23.46 5.69
CA LYS A 107 -1.89 23.21 6.15
C LYS A 107 -1.39 24.39 7.02
N SER A 108 -0.38 24.10 7.85
CA SER A 108 0.34 25.10 8.64
C SER A 108 0.82 26.26 7.77
N GLY A 109 0.68 27.50 8.26
CA GLY A 109 1.04 28.72 7.55
C GLY A 109 0.01 29.22 6.53
N ALA A 110 -1.05 28.46 6.21
CA ALA A 110 -2.09 28.92 5.30
C ALA A 110 -2.86 30.11 5.87
N GLU A 111 -3.04 31.15 5.08
CA GLU A 111 -3.84 32.32 5.46
C GLU A 111 -5.33 32.07 5.33
N VAL A 112 -6.07 32.15 6.41
CA VAL A 112 -7.51 31.89 6.47
C VAL A 112 -8.26 32.97 7.24
N LYS A 113 -9.56 33.10 7.03
CA LYS A 113 -10.43 33.99 7.78
C LYS A 113 -10.59 33.51 9.23
N ALA A 114 -10.73 34.46 10.15
CA ALA A 114 -11.05 34.15 11.54
C ALA A 114 -12.31 33.30 11.66
N GLY A 115 -12.29 32.28 12.54
CA GLY A 115 -13.38 31.32 12.71
C GLY A 115 -13.39 30.19 11.66
N ARG A 116 -12.36 30.09 10.81
CA ARG A 116 -12.21 28.96 9.86
C ARG A 116 -12.12 27.64 10.62
N LYS A 117 -12.80 26.65 10.10
CA LYS A 117 -12.69 25.27 10.55
C LYS A 117 -11.36 24.68 10.07
N VAL A 118 -10.61 24.09 10.98
CA VAL A 118 -9.42 23.31 10.67
C VAL A 118 -9.79 21.85 10.89
N TYR A 119 -9.71 21.07 9.82
CA TYR A 119 -9.97 19.64 9.84
C TYR A 119 -8.66 18.94 10.20
N VAL A 120 -8.73 18.03 11.15
CA VAL A 120 -7.56 17.28 11.61
C VAL A 120 -7.82 15.77 11.46
N THR A 121 -6.78 15.06 11.07
CA THR A 121 -6.73 13.60 11.15
C THR A 121 -5.94 13.24 12.38
N ILE A 122 -6.52 12.45 13.27
CA ILE A 122 -5.89 12.07 14.54
C ILE A 122 -5.44 10.60 14.49
N ASN A 123 -4.46 10.26 15.33
CA ASN A 123 -4.14 8.87 15.57
C ASN A 123 -5.26 8.22 16.40
N SER A 124 -5.77 7.08 15.94
CA SER A 124 -6.79 6.32 16.65
C SER A 124 -6.21 5.73 17.94
N PHE A 125 -7.05 5.64 19.00
CA PHE A 125 -6.67 5.01 20.26
C PHE A 125 -6.58 3.49 20.16
N ARG A 126 -7.25 2.89 19.18
CA ARG A 126 -7.26 1.44 18.96
C ARG A 126 -7.18 1.15 17.46
N GLN A 127 -6.57 0.03 17.14
CA GLN A 127 -6.57 -0.52 15.79
C GLN A 127 -7.99 -0.97 15.42
N LYS A 128 -8.33 -0.89 14.14
CA LYS A 128 -9.63 -1.33 13.65
C LYS A 128 -9.74 -2.84 13.80
N MET A 129 -10.80 -3.30 14.47
CA MET A 129 -11.15 -4.72 14.53
C MET A 129 -11.83 -5.14 13.23
N VAL A 130 -11.48 -6.31 12.73
CA VAL A 130 -12.05 -6.92 11.53
C VAL A 130 -12.48 -8.34 11.81
N LYS A 131 -13.59 -8.77 11.21
CA LYS A 131 -14.07 -10.14 11.34
C LYS A 131 -13.13 -11.10 10.63
N VAL A 132 -12.82 -12.21 11.28
CA VAL A 132 -11.97 -13.27 10.74
C VAL A 132 -12.84 -14.17 9.85
N PRO A 133 -12.58 -14.26 8.54
CA PRO A 133 -13.31 -15.18 7.68
C PRO A 133 -12.93 -16.63 7.99
N TYR A 134 -13.89 -17.54 7.93
CA TYR A 134 -13.63 -18.97 8.04
C TYR A 134 -13.08 -19.50 6.72
N VAL A 135 -11.88 -20.07 6.75
CA VAL A 135 -11.14 -20.48 5.55
C VAL A 135 -10.76 -21.96 5.52
N ALA A 136 -11.08 -22.74 6.57
CA ALA A 136 -10.88 -24.17 6.54
C ALA A 136 -11.73 -24.84 5.43
N GLY A 137 -11.22 -25.87 4.79
CA GLY A 137 -11.81 -26.51 3.61
C GLY A 137 -11.61 -25.74 2.30
N ARG A 138 -10.80 -24.67 2.29
CA ARG A 138 -10.43 -23.91 1.10
C ARG A 138 -9.00 -24.21 0.68
N SER A 139 -8.67 -23.98 -0.61
CA SER A 139 -7.27 -24.03 -1.00
C SER A 139 -6.47 -22.92 -0.31
N LEU A 140 -5.17 -23.15 -0.05
CA LEU A 140 -4.30 -22.14 0.57
C LEU A 140 -4.36 -20.78 -0.14
N ARG A 141 -4.40 -20.77 -1.48
CA ARG A 141 -4.52 -19.54 -2.27
C ARG A 141 -5.84 -18.81 -2.02
N GLN A 142 -6.97 -19.52 -1.95
CA GLN A 142 -8.26 -18.92 -1.62
C GLN A 142 -8.28 -18.39 -0.19
N ALA A 143 -7.78 -19.18 0.77
CA ALA A 143 -7.69 -18.80 2.17
C ALA A 143 -6.86 -17.51 2.35
N LYS A 144 -5.69 -17.45 1.73
CA LYS A 144 -4.82 -16.26 1.72
C LYS A 144 -5.59 -15.04 1.19
N ASN A 145 -6.21 -15.15 0.04
CA ASN A 145 -6.93 -14.03 -0.57
C ASN A 145 -8.11 -13.56 0.30
N MET A 146 -8.84 -14.48 0.92
CA MET A 146 -9.95 -14.14 1.83
C MET A 146 -9.45 -13.39 3.07
N LEU A 147 -8.33 -13.81 3.64
CA LEU A 147 -7.69 -13.14 4.78
C LEU A 147 -7.19 -11.75 4.39
N GLU A 148 -6.47 -11.61 3.27
CA GLU A 148 -5.96 -10.33 2.77
C GLU A 148 -7.09 -9.33 2.49
N VAL A 149 -8.20 -9.76 1.88
CA VAL A 149 -9.39 -8.91 1.66
C VAL A 149 -10.01 -8.45 2.98
N ALA A 150 -9.98 -9.30 4.01
CA ALA A 150 -10.43 -8.92 5.36
C ALA A 150 -9.43 -8.00 6.09
N GLY A 151 -8.25 -7.74 5.52
CA GLY A 151 -7.19 -6.95 6.13
C GLY A 151 -6.35 -7.74 7.14
N LEU A 152 -6.37 -9.06 7.05
CA LEU A 152 -5.61 -9.99 7.87
C LEU A 152 -4.46 -10.63 7.07
N GLY A 153 -3.46 -11.15 7.78
CA GLY A 153 -2.37 -11.91 7.19
C GLY A 153 -2.35 -13.36 7.65
N ILE A 154 -1.29 -14.06 7.29
CA ILE A 154 -0.95 -15.38 7.82
C ILE A 154 0.22 -15.17 8.79
N THR A 155 0.10 -15.72 10.00
CA THR A 155 1.20 -15.72 10.96
C THR A 155 2.13 -16.89 10.68
N GLU A 156 1.55 -18.07 10.47
CA GLU A 156 2.28 -19.30 10.28
C GLU A 156 1.46 -20.29 9.43
N LEU A 157 2.15 -21.01 8.55
CA LEU A 157 1.65 -22.19 7.85
C LEU A 157 2.25 -23.41 8.53
N VAL A 158 1.40 -24.27 9.08
CA VAL A 158 1.78 -25.54 9.69
C VAL A 158 1.33 -26.65 8.74
N TYR A 159 2.28 -27.43 8.25
CA TYR A 159 1.97 -28.53 7.32
C TYR A 159 1.75 -29.84 8.07
N GLU A 160 0.64 -30.50 7.78
CA GLU A 160 0.27 -31.81 8.33
C GLU A 160 0.08 -32.81 7.19
N GLU A 161 0.48 -34.06 7.38
CA GLU A 161 0.30 -35.11 6.36
C GLU A 161 -1.19 -35.35 6.10
N ASP A 162 -1.62 -35.09 4.87
CA ASP A 162 -3.01 -35.29 4.44
C ASP A 162 -3.08 -35.49 2.93
N ILE A 163 -4.08 -36.21 2.47
CA ILE A 163 -4.36 -36.43 1.04
C ILE A 163 -4.75 -35.12 0.34
N ALA A 164 -5.34 -34.17 1.08
CA ALA A 164 -5.78 -32.87 0.58
C ALA A 164 -4.63 -31.88 0.50
N THR A 165 -3.68 -32.12 -0.40
CA THR A 165 -2.52 -31.24 -0.63
C THR A 165 -2.92 -29.81 -0.96
N ASN A 166 -2.28 -28.82 -0.28
CA ASN A 166 -2.54 -27.38 -0.42
C ASN A 166 -3.97 -26.92 -0.02
N TYR A 167 -4.67 -27.71 0.78
CA TYR A 167 -5.93 -27.32 1.40
C TYR A 167 -5.74 -26.96 2.88
N VAL A 168 -6.47 -25.99 3.35
CA VAL A 168 -6.50 -25.60 4.76
C VAL A 168 -7.36 -26.59 5.52
N LEU A 169 -6.73 -27.39 6.37
CA LEU A 169 -7.39 -28.39 7.21
C LEU A 169 -8.05 -27.72 8.42
N ALA A 170 -7.35 -26.78 9.05
CA ALA A 170 -7.83 -26.04 10.20
C ALA A 170 -7.26 -24.61 10.23
N GLN A 171 -7.96 -23.76 10.94
CA GLN A 171 -7.62 -22.36 11.14
C GLN A 171 -7.54 -22.09 12.64
N VAL A 172 -6.42 -21.52 13.11
CA VAL A 172 -6.20 -21.23 14.53
C VAL A 172 -6.06 -19.73 14.71
N VAL A 173 -6.87 -19.17 15.59
CA VAL A 173 -6.92 -17.76 15.95
C VAL A 173 -6.69 -17.63 17.44
N GLU A 174 -5.67 -16.86 17.85
CA GLU A 174 -5.31 -16.69 19.26
C GLU A 174 -5.16 -18.03 20.03
N GLY A 175 -4.60 -19.03 19.37
CA GLY A 175 -4.37 -20.36 19.92
C GLY A 175 -5.62 -21.26 20.02
N LYS A 176 -6.74 -20.84 19.46
CA LYS A 176 -7.98 -21.63 19.40
C LYS A 176 -8.34 -21.96 17.97
N GLU A 177 -8.68 -23.22 17.72
CA GLU A 177 -9.17 -23.66 16.43
C GLU A 177 -10.57 -23.11 16.17
N MET A 178 -10.75 -22.45 15.02
CA MET A 178 -12.04 -21.92 14.60
C MET A 178 -12.87 -22.97 13.86
N THR A 179 -14.15 -22.92 14.07
CA THR A 179 -15.16 -23.68 13.33
C THR A 179 -15.99 -22.72 12.46
N ASP A 180 -16.78 -23.28 11.55
CA ASP A 180 -17.71 -22.53 10.67
C ASP A 180 -18.72 -21.63 11.42
N LYS A 181 -19.00 -21.98 12.70
CA LYS A 181 -19.91 -21.24 13.59
C LYS A 181 -19.19 -20.27 14.51
N SER A 182 -17.86 -20.26 14.51
CA SER A 182 -17.10 -19.36 15.36
C SER A 182 -17.13 -17.95 14.78
N GLU A 183 -17.44 -16.96 15.61
CA GLU A 183 -17.22 -15.55 15.28
C GLU A 183 -15.96 -15.09 16.01
N GLY A 184 -14.98 -14.62 15.25
CA GLY A 184 -13.74 -14.04 15.77
C GLY A 184 -13.49 -12.68 15.17
N GLU A 185 -12.93 -11.78 15.96
CA GLU A 185 -12.45 -10.49 15.49
C GLU A 185 -10.99 -10.33 15.87
N LEU A 186 -10.19 -9.84 14.93
CA LEU A 186 -8.80 -9.52 15.14
C LEU A 186 -8.51 -8.07 14.76
N GLU A 187 -7.45 -7.52 15.31
CA GLU A 187 -6.95 -6.24 14.85
C GLU A 187 -6.50 -6.32 13.39
N MET A 188 -6.86 -5.32 12.59
CA MET A 188 -6.43 -5.22 11.19
C MET A 188 -4.90 -5.33 11.08
N GLY A 189 -4.40 -6.18 10.17
CA GLY A 189 -2.98 -6.46 10.03
C GLY A 189 -2.46 -7.62 10.88
N SER A 190 -3.26 -8.15 11.81
CA SER A 190 -2.94 -9.39 12.53
C SER A 190 -2.95 -10.59 11.60
N GLY A 191 -2.38 -11.70 12.04
CA GLY A 191 -2.32 -12.93 11.27
C GLY A 191 -3.01 -14.10 11.92
N VAL A 192 -3.30 -15.10 11.12
CA VAL A 192 -3.95 -16.36 11.47
C VAL A 192 -2.98 -17.50 11.22
N VAL A 193 -2.98 -18.52 12.06
CA VAL A 193 -2.23 -19.77 11.80
C VAL A 193 -3.12 -20.70 10.99
N LEU A 194 -2.59 -21.24 9.88
CA LEU A 194 -3.29 -22.18 9.02
C LEU A 194 -2.59 -23.55 9.05
N LYS A 195 -3.35 -24.60 9.32
CA LYS A 195 -2.91 -25.98 9.14
C LYS A 195 -3.24 -26.39 7.72
N VAL A 196 -2.24 -26.81 6.96
CA VAL A 196 -2.35 -27.10 5.54
C VAL A 196 -1.94 -28.54 5.26
N GLY A 197 -2.75 -29.25 4.49
CA GLY A 197 -2.46 -30.62 4.09
C GLY A 197 -1.31 -30.70 3.10
N VAL A 198 -0.47 -31.72 3.24
CA VAL A 198 0.62 -32.06 2.31
C VAL A 198 0.81 -33.56 2.20
N GLU A 199 1.00 -34.05 0.99
CA GLU A 199 1.46 -35.42 0.77
C GLU A 199 2.94 -35.57 1.14
N PRO A 200 3.35 -36.64 1.82
CA PRO A 200 4.72 -36.83 2.30
C PRO A 200 5.81 -36.69 1.22
N GLU A 201 5.49 -37.11 0.00
CA GLU A 201 6.40 -37.10 -1.16
C GLU A 201 6.52 -35.71 -1.82
N ASN A 202 5.57 -34.81 -1.58
CA ASN A 202 5.46 -33.50 -2.24
C ASN A 202 5.62 -32.32 -1.26
N ASN A 203 6.58 -32.43 -0.35
CA ASN A 203 6.79 -31.46 0.72
C ASN A 203 7.74 -30.31 0.38
N THR A 204 8.07 -30.12 -0.90
CA THR A 204 9.00 -29.08 -1.35
C THR A 204 8.34 -28.08 -2.28
N THR A 205 8.90 -26.87 -2.31
CA THR A 205 8.47 -25.76 -3.16
C THR A 205 9.65 -24.96 -3.67
N ILE A 206 9.42 -24.13 -4.69
CA ILE A 206 10.42 -23.22 -5.23
C ILE A 206 10.25 -21.86 -4.58
N VAL A 207 11.35 -21.31 -4.03
CA VAL A 207 11.35 -20.01 -3.36
C VAL A 207 11.14 -18.90 -4.37
N PRO A 208 10.11 -18.05 -4.21
CA PRO A 208 9.84 -16.96 -5.14
C PRO A 208 10.78 -15.79 -4.92
N LYS A 209 10.93 -14.93 -5.93
CA LYS A 209 11.68 -13.68 -5.81
C LYS A 209 10.90 -12.68 -4.96
N ALA A 210 11.41 -12.40 -3.77
CA ALA A 210 10.91 -11.34 -2.88
C ALA A 210 11.66 -10.01 -3.10
N ILE A 211 12.89 -10.04 -3.62
CA ILE A 211 13.74 -8.86 -3.84
C ILE A 211 13.05 -7.90 -4.82
N GLY A 212 13.04 -6.61 -4.48
CA GLY A 212 12.37 -5.53 -5.20
C GLY A 212 10.89 -5.33 -4.83
N GLN A 213 10.31 -6.23 -4.04
CA GLN A 213 8.92 -6.16 -3.63
C GLN A 213 8.75 -5.30 -2.36
N SER A 214 7.55 -4.73 -2.17
CA SER A 214 7.16 -4.20 -0.85
C SER A 214 7.01 -5.34 0.15
N LEU A 215 7.07 -5.04 1.45
CA LEU A 215 6.90 -6.06 2.49
C LEU A 215 5.61 -6.88 2.32
N GLN A 216 4.49 -6.20 2.04
CA GLN A 216 3.20 -6.88 1.88
C GLN A 216 3.18 -7.79 0.66
N SER A 217 3.71 -7.33 -0.47
CA SER A 217 3.79 -8.14 -1.69
C SER A 217 4.74 -9.35 -1.53
N ALA A 218 5.86 -9.17 -0.81
CA ALA A 218 6.79 -10.24 -0.50
C ALA A 218 6.15 -11.31 0.39
N LYS A 219 5.45 -10.92 1.46
CA LYS A 219 4.69 -11.81 2.33
C LYS A 219 3.65 -12.61 1.54
N SER A 220 2.84 -11.93 0.75
CA SER A 220 1.79 -12.55 -0.06
C SER A 220 2.35 -13.61 -1.01
N ARG A 221 3.49 -13.32 -1.67
CA ARG A 221 4.16 -14.28 -2.57
C ARG A 221 4.74 -15.49 -1.85
N LEU A 222 5.36 -15.28 -0.68
CA LEU A 222 5.91 -16.37 0.12
C LEU A 222 4.80 -17.31 0.60
N TRP A 223 3.70 -16.77 1.14
CA TRP A 223 2.55 -17.57 1.56
C TRP A 223 1.89 -18.31 0.40
N GLU A 224 1.84 -17.70 -0.79
CA GLU A 224 1.29 -18.35 -2.00
C GLU A 224 2.09 -19.59 -2.42
N GLN A 225 3.40 -19.58 -2.14
CA GLN A 225 4.30 -20.72 -2.38
C GLN A 225 4.43 -21.64 -1.16
N GLY A 226 3.62 -21.45 -0.13
CA GLY A 226 3.62 -22.30 1.06
C GLY A 226 4.80 -22.09 1.98
N LEU A 227 5.44 -20.91 1.94
CA LEU A 227 6.58 -20.55 2.76
C LEU A 227 6.15 -19.61 3.89
N ASN A 228 6.82 -19.72 5.03
CA ASN A 228 6.63 -18.81 6.16
C ASN A 228 7.53 -17.58 6.06
N VAL A 229 7.04 -16.46 6.56
CA VAL A 229 7.83 -15.23 6.70
C VAL A 229 8.42 -15.18 8.10
N GLY A 230 9.75 -15.13 8.16
CA GLY A 230 10.50 -15.05 9.40
C GLY A 230 10.71 -13.60 9.87
N LYS A 231 11.95 -13.32 10.27
CA LYS A 231 12.31 -11.99 10.75
C LYS A 231 12.28 -10.98 9.62
N VAL A 232 11.66 -9.84 9.90
CA VAL A 232 11.63 -8.69 8.99
C VAL A 232 12.57 -7.64 9.56
N ASN A 233 13.69 -7.43 8.88
CA ASN A 233 14.72 -6.50 9.30
C ASN A 233 14.65 -5.23 8.43
N PHE A 234 14.64 -4.09 9.07
CA PHE A 234 14.65 -2.79 8.40
C PHE A 234 16.01 -2.13 8.60
N ASP A 235 16.54 -1.52 7.54
CA ASP A 235 17.75 -0.70 7.63
C ASP A 235 17.52 0.57 8.45
N GLU A 236 18.61 1.20 8.89
CA GLU A 236 18.56 2.46 9.63
C GLU A 236 17.79 3.55 8.85
N GLY A 237 17.02 4.36 9.57
CA GLY A 237 16.19 5.42 8.99
C GLY A 237 14.81 4.97 8.50
N ILE A 238 14.50 3.67 8.50
CA ILE A 238 13.16 3.18 8.23
C ILE A 238 12.35 3.19 9.52
N ASN A 239 11.20 3.86 9.47
CA ASN A 239 10.23 3.95 10.55
C ASN A 239 8.83 3.60 10.05
N LEU A 240 7.86 3.58 10.95
CA LEU A 240 6.49 3.19 10.64
C LEU A 240 5.79 4.08 9.59
N LEU A 241 6.29 5.30 9.34
CA LEU A 241 5.71 6.21 8.34
C LEU A 241 6.21 5.93 6.92
N ASN A 242 7.47 5.53 6.78
CA ASN A 242 8.12 5.32 5.48
C ASN A 242 8.33 3.84 5.12
N GLN A 243 8.07 2.90 6.05
CA GLN A 243 8.26 1.46 5.80
C GLN A 243 7.47 0.92 4.59
N LYS A 244 6.35 1.56 4.22
CA LYS A 244 5.57 1.19 3.03
C LYS A 244 6.34 1.41 1.71
N ASP A 245 7.29 2.34 1.73
CA ASP A 245 8.11 2.70 0.58
C ASP A 245 9.38 1.84 0.51
N ALA A 246 9.73 1.17 1.61
CA ALA A 246 10.87 0.24 1.67
C ALA A 246 10.66 -0.98 0.75
N ARG A 247 11.75 -1.46 0.18
CA ARG A 247 11.77 -2.64 -0.71
C ARG A 247 12.72 -3.69 -0.15
N VAL A 248 12.35 -4.94 -0.36
CA VAL A 248 13.21 -6.08 -0.01
C VAL A 248 14.47 -6.03 -0.88
N TYR A 249 15.64 -6.01 -0.27
CA TYR A 249 16.91 -6.13 -0.98
C TYR A 249 17.62 -7.46 -0.71
N ARG A 250 17.20 -8.21 0.32
CA ARG A 250 17.77 -9.52 0.63
C ARG A 250 16.71 -10.44 1.23
N GLN A 251 16.77 -11.72 0.88
CA GLN A 251 16.00 -12.81 1.47
C GLN A 251 16.96 -13.91 1.94
N SER A 252 16.60 -14.67 3.02
CA SER A 252 17.49 -15.67 3.61
C SER A 252 17.70 -16.90 2.73
N ILE A 253 16.68 -17.30 1.98
CA ILE A 253 16.75 -18.42 1.03
C ILE A 253 16.75 -17.82 -0.37
N ASN A 254 17.68 -18.28 -1.22
CA ASN A 254 17.85 -17.72 -2.56
C ASN A 254 16.60 -17.92 -3.43
N HIS A 255 16.36 -16.95 -4.30
CA HIS A 255 15.37 -17.06 -5.36
C HIS A 255 15.63 -18.30 -6.23
N ASN A 256 14.58 -19.02 -6.58
CA ASN A 256 14.61 -20.25 -7.38
C ASN A 256 15.26 -21.46 -6.68
N ALA A 257 15.64 -21.34 -5.40
CA ALA A 257 16.08 -22.50 -4.62
C ALA A 257 14.88 -23.38 -4.22
N THR A 258 15.12 -24.67 -4.05
CA THR A 258 14.14 -25.61 -3.47
C THR A 258 14.16 -25.48 -1.96
N ALA A 259 13.00 -25.41 -1.34
CA ALA A 259 12.83 -25.38 0.11
C ALA A 259 11.66 -26.27 0.52
N SER A 260 11.66 -26.75 1.75
CA SER A 260 10.51 -27.48 2.29
C SER A 260 9.31 -26.55 2.48
N LEU A 261 8.11 -27.05 2.27
CA LEU A 261 6.88 -26.35 2.62
C LEU A 261 6.92 -25.97 4.11
N GLY A 262 6.46 -24.75 4.43
CA GLY A 262 6.57 -24.21 5.79
C GLY A 262 7.95 -23.62 6.14
N ALA A 263 8.95 -23.73 5.28
CA ALA A 263 10.27 -23.15 5.54
C ALA A 263 10.17 -21.63 5.75
N VAL A 264 11.02 -21.13 6.66
CA VAL A 264 10.98 -19.72 7.09
C VAL A 264 11.95 -18.89 6.26
N VAL A 265 11.45 -17.82 5.66
CA VAL A 265 12.24 -16.88 4.86
C VAL A 265 12.31 -15.53 5.57
N ASP A 266 13.51 -15.14 5.99
CA ASP A 266 13.78 -13.82 6.57
C ASP A 266 13.96 -12.79 5.45
N LEU A 267 13.52 -11.55 5.72
CA LEU A 267 13.54 -10.46 4.77
C LEU A 267 14.30 -9.25 5.34
N TRP A 268 15.06 -8.57 4.48
CA TRP A 268 15.72 -7.30 4.79
C TRP A 268 15.25 -6.23 3.80
N LEU A 269 14.83 -5.09 4.35
CA LEU A 269 14.24 -4.01 3.60
C LEU A 269 15.06 -2.73 3.72
N THR A 270 15.15 -2.00 2.61
CA THR A 270 15.85 -0.71 2.52
C THR A 270 15.02 0.30 1.71
N LEU A 271 15.35 1.58 1.87
CA LEU A 271 14.88 2.68 1.01
C LEU A 271 15.88 2.98 -0.12
N ASP A 272 17.06 2.37 -0.10
CA ASP A 272 18.09 2.56 -1.11
C ASP A 272 17.77 1.76 -2.38
N VAL A 273 17.36 2.49 -3.43
CA VAL A 273 17.00 1.92 -4.73
C VAL A 273 18.19 1.25 -5.41
N GLU A 274 19.41 1.81 -5.26
CA GLU A 274 20.62 1.26 -5.89
C GLU A 274 20.98 -0.09 -5.26
N ALA A 275 20.89 -0.20 -3.95
CA ALA A 275 21.08 -1.45 -3.22
C ALA A 275 20.07 -2.53 -3.66
N VAL A 276 18.81 -2.15 -3.85
CA VAL A 276 17.76 -3.06 -4.35
C VAL A 276 18.09 -3.55 -5.76
N ASP A 277 18.43 -2.65 -6.68
CA ASP A 277 18.75 -3.00 -8.06
C ASP A 277 19.96 -3.91 -8.18
N LYS A 278 21.03 -3.62 -7.42
CA LYS A 278 22.23 -4.45 -7.36
C LYS A 278 21.91 -5.85 -6.87
N SER A 279 21.15 -5.95 -5.77
CA SER A 279 20.75 -7.23 -5.17
C SER A 279 19.81 -8.01 -6.08
N SER A 280 18.90 -7.33 -6.77
CA SER A 280 17.97 -7.94 -7.74
C SER A 280 18.75 -8.61 -8.88
N LYS A 281 19.73 -7.92 -9.48
CA LYS A 281 20.57 -8.48 -10.55
C LYS A 281 21.40 -9.66 -10.07
N ALA A 282 21.99 -9.56 -8.87
CA ALA A 282 22.73 -10.67 -8.26
C ALA A 282 21.86 -11.90 -8.01
N SER A 283 20.65 -11.69 -7.47
CA SER A 283 19.68 -12.75 -7.24
C SER A 283 19.22 -13.43 -8.53
N ASP A 284 18.98 -12.66 -9.60
CA ASP A 284 18.59 -13.22 -10.90
C ASP A 284 19.71 -14.06 -11.54
N LYS A 285 20.98 -13.66 -11.33
CA LYS A 285 22.13 -14.45 -11.76
C LYS A 285 22.21 -15.78 -11.02
N GLN A 286 22.11 -15.75 -9.68
CA GLN A 286 22.10 -16.96 -8.86
C GLN A 286 20.94 -17.90 -9.19
N ALA A 287 19.74 -17.33 -9.43
CA ALA A 287 18.57 -18.11 -9.80
C ALA A 287 18.74 -18.86 -11.13
N ARG A 288 19.40 -18.24 -12.12
CA ARG A 288 19.74 -18.90 -13.40
C ARG A 288 20.75 -20.02 -13.21
N GLU A 289 21.78 -19.79 -12.42
CA GLU A 289 22.78 -20.81 -12.10
C GLU A 289 22.12 -22.04 -11.43
N LEU A 290 21.26 -21.83 -10.45
CA LEU A 290 20.49 -22.90 -9.79
C LEU A 290 19.56 -23.64 -10.76
N GLU A 291 18.92 -22.91 -11.68
CA GLU A 291 18.05 -23.52 -12.68
C GLU A 291 18.82 -24.37 -13.67
N GLU A 292 19.98 -23.89 -14.13
CA GLU A 292 20.88 -24.67 -15.00
C GLU A 292 21.39 -25.93 -14.31
N GLU A 293 21.78 -25.86 -13.04
CA GLU A 293 22.18 -27.03 -12.25
C GLU A 293 21.05 -28.04 -12.11
N ARG A 294 19.82 -27.57 -11.83
CA ARG A 294 18.65 -28.43 -11.72
C ARG A 294 18.32 -29.12 -13.04
N LEU A 295 18.38 -28.40 -14.17
CA LEU A 295 18.15 -28.97 -15.48
C LEU A 295 19.20 -30.02 -15.86
N LYS A 296 20.46 -29.79 -15.52
CA LYS A 296 21.55 -30.74 -15.72
C LYS A 296 21.30 -32.03 -14.90
N ALA A 297 20.99 -31.87 -13.62
CA ALA A 297 20.69 -32.99 -12.73
C ALA A 297 19.48 -33.82 -13.21
N GLU A 298 18.43 -33.15 -13.69
CA GLU A 298 17.24 -33.80 -14.25
C GLU A 298 17.59 -34.55 -15.53
N GLN A 299 18.45 -33.97 -16.37
CA GLN A 299 18.91 -34.63 -17.61
C GLN A 299 19.77 -35.84 -17.30
N GLU A 300 20.73 -35.74 -16.38
CA GLU A 300 21.56 -36.86 -15.93
C GLU A 300 20.71 -37.99 -15.33
N LEU A 301 19.69 -37.65 -14.54
CA LEU A 301 18.76 -38.63 -13.99
C LEU A 301 17.95 -39.35 -15.11
N ARG A 302 17.46 -38.60 -16.08
CA ARG A 302 16.74 -39.15 -17.24
C ARG A 302 17.60 -40.11 -18.04
N ASP A 303 18.85 -39.68 -18.35
CA ASP A 303 19.80 -40.47 -19.10
C ASP A 303 20.15 -41.79 -18.34
N SER A 304 20.31 -41.71 -17.02
CA SER A 304 20.57 -42.84 -16.17
C SER A 304 19.37 -43.85 -16.12
N LEU A 305 18.14 -43.34 -16.06
CA LEU A 305 16.92 -44.15 -16.10
C LEU A 305 16.75 -44.84 -17.47
N GLU A 306 17.04 -44.13 -18.57
CA GLU A 306 17.00 -44.71 -19.93
C GLU A 306 18.04 -45.80 -20.09
N GLN A 307 19.27 -45.60 -19.59
CA GLN A 307 20.32 -46.63 -19.60
C GLN A 307 19.89 -47.87 -18.76
N ALA A 308 19.30 -47.67 -17.59
CA ALA A 308 18.81 -48.77 -16.76
C ALA A 308 17.68 -49.52 -17.43
N GLU A 309 16.77 -48.88 -18.11
CA GLU A 309 15.67 -49.51 -18.87
C GLU A 309 16.19 -50.32 -20.06
N VAL A 310 17.19 -49.76 -20.79
CA VAL A 310 17.85 -50.49 -21.90
C VAL A 310 18.58 -51.72 -21.37
N ALA A 311 19.33 -51.58 -20.25
CA ALA A 311 20.03 -52.71 -19.62
C ALA A 311 19.04 -53.78 -19.15
N GLY A 312 17.93 -53.38 -18.52
CA GLY A 312 16.88 -54.32 -18.11
C GLY A 312 16.23 -55.08 -19.29
N ARG A 313 15.99 -54.36 -20.40
CA ARG A 313 15.48 -55.01 -21.65
C ARG A 313 16.48 -55.99 -22.22
N ASN A 314 17.77 -55.70 -22.22
CA ASN A 314 18.80 -56.62 -22.71
C ASN A 314 18.90 -57.89 -21.86
N VAL A 315 18.85 -57.75 -20.53
CA VAL A 315 18.85 -58.94 -19.61
C VAL A 315 17.62 -59.83 -19.84
N VAL A 316 16.45 -59.24 -20.02
CA VAL A 316 15.23 -60.00 -20.33
C VAL A 316 15.32 -60.71 -21.70
N PHE A 317 15.90 -60.03 -22.70
CA PHE A 317 16.08 -60.59 -24.03
C PHE A 317 17.08 -61.74 -24.05
N GLU A 318 18.22 -61.64 -23.33
CA GLU A 318 19.21 -62.69 -23.14
C GLU A 318 18.58 -63.93 -22.43
N ALA A 319 17.82 -63.71 -21.34
CA ALA A 319 17.13 -64.74 -20.62
C ALA A 319 16.09 -65.51 -21.50
N LEU A 320 15.40 -64.79 -22.40
CA LEU A 320 14.46 -65.41 -23.37
C LEU A 320 15.19 -66.22 -24.45
N GLN A 321 16.37 -65.77 -24.92
CA GLN A 321 17.20 -66.51 -25.86
C GLN A 321 17.75 -67.77 -25.24
N GLU A 322 18.27 -67.78 -24.03
CA GLU A 322 18.73 -68.94 -23.29
C GLU A 322 17.60 -69.98 -23.07
N SER A 323 16.39 -69.46 -22.71
CA SER A 323 15.23 -70.35 -22.56
C SER A 323 14.75 -70.98 -23.87
N SER A 324 14.90 -70.31 -25.00
CA SER A 324 14.59 -70.83 -26.33
C SER A 324 15.61 -71.88 -26.79
N GLN A 325 16.92 -71.67 -26.55
CA GLN A 325 17.97 -72.65 -26.87
C GLN A 325 17.90 -73.90 -26.01
N SER A 326 17.50 -73.80 -24.75
CA SER A 326 17.32 -74.98 -23.88
C SER A 326 16.11 -75.80 -24.29
N ASN A 327 15.06 -75.20 -24.88
CA ASN A 327 13.92 -75.99 -25.44
C ASN A 327 14.24 -76.66 -26.77
N GLU A 328 15.10 -76.10 -27.64
CA GLU A 328 15.54 -76.76 -28.88
C GLU A 328 16.41 -77.96 -28.59
N THR A 329 17.26 -77.96 -27.55
CA THR A 329 18.12 -79.06 -27.14
C THR A 329 17.30 -80.27 -26.54
N ILE A 330 16.12 -79.96 -25.97
CA ILE A 330 15.23 -81.08 -25.43
C ILE A 330 14.44 -81.74 -26.51
N THR A 331 14.16 -81.08 -27.63
CA THR A 331 13.42 -81.73 -28.76
C THR A 331 14.29 -82.56 -29.66
N GLU A 332 15.63 -82.40 -29.71
CA GLU A 332 16.54 -83.27 -30.49
C GLU A 332 16.92 -84.61 -29.78
N THR A 333 16.67 -84.79 -28.49
CA THR A 333 17.04 -86.02 -27.73
C THR A 333 15.95 -87.03 -27.63
N ASP A 334 14.69 -86.72 -28.03
CA ASP A 334 13.55 -87.67 -27.91
C ASP A 334 13.17 -88.44 -29.23
N GLU A 335 13.91 -88.26 -30.33
CA GLU A 335 13.63 -89.00 -31.60
C GLU A 335 14.50 -90.24 -31.83
N ASP A 336 15.49 -90.59 -30.98
CA ASP A 336 16.39 -91.76 -31.22
C ASP A 336 16.17 -92.94 -30.31
N GLU A 337 15.06 -93.09 -29.61
CA GLU A 337 14.74 -94.30 -28.78
C GLU A 337 13.40 -94.94 -29.12
N PHE A 338 13.12 -95.28 -30.41
CA PHE A 338 12.08 -96.21 -30.75
C PHE A 338 12.39 -96.88 -32.08
N PHE A 339 13.35 -97.88 -32.10
CA PHE A 339 13.36 -99.05 -32.99
C PHE A 339 13.97 -100.27 -32.32
#